data_a0725de1113eee089de4720c1ce1e8f8
#
_entry.id   a0725de1113eee089de4720c1ce1e8f8
#
_cell.length_a   1.000
_cell.length_b   1.000
_cell.length_c   1.000
_cell.angle_alpha   90.00
_cell.angle_beta   90.00
_cell.angle_gamma   90.00
#
_symmetry.space_group_name_H-M   'P 1'
#
loop_
_entity.id
_entity.type
_entity.pdbx_description
1 polymer ?
#
loop_
_entity_poly.entity_id
_entity_poly.type
_entity_poly.pdbx_seq_one_letter_code
_entity_poly.pdbx_strand_id
1 'polypeptide(L)'
;MIFTRLTNQRTYLAGAMDRVQDRGATWRESITPFLDSLGIVVFNPITKPTNIGLEDEDTHAVKSKLKSQRRYDELSSMMKIIRSVDLRLVDISDFVIVNLDLDVHPCGTLEEIFWANRQKKPIVIHMVQGKEHAPDWLFGTIPHQMIFSNWDELKNYLSHIHTSENVETHRRWYFFND
;
A
#
# COMPACT_ATOMS: atom_id res chain seq x y z
N MET A 1 -24.42 14.15 -14.56
CA MET A 1 -23.41 14.64 -13.58
C MET A 1 -22.22 13.68 -13.65
N ILE A 2 -21.02 14.15 -13.90
CA ILE A 2 -19.84 13.27 -13.92
C ILE A 2 -19.36 13.19 -12.47
N PHE A 3 -19.38 11.98 -11.87
CA PHE A 3 -18.84 11.75 -10.54
C PHE A 3 -17.31 11.66 -10.63
N THR A 4 -16.63 12.26 -9.68
CA THR A 4 -15.17 12.22 -9.50
C THR A 4 -14.84 11.82 -8.06
N ARG A 5 -15.35 10.65 -7.66
CA ARG A 5 -15.38 10.20 -6.24
C ARG A 5 -14.02 10.08 -5.57
N LEU A 6 -12.99 9.75 -6.35
CA LEU A 6 -11.64 9.57 -5.79
C LEU A 6 -10.81 10.86 -5.80
N THR A 7 -11.33 11.96 -6.36
CA THR A 7 -10.62 13.25 -6.35
C THR A 7 -10.40 13.72 -4.91
N ASN A 8 -9.16 14.12 -4.61
CA ASN A 8 -8.67 14.52 -3.28
C ASN A 8 -8.66 13.39 -2.22
N GLN A 9 -9.02 12.15 -2.57
CA GLN A 9 -8.82 11.02 -1.69
C GLN A 9 -7.33 10.69 -1.59
N ARG A 10 -6.90 10.20 -0.43
CA ARG A 10 -5.49 9.90 -0.13
C ARG A 10 -5.28 8.40 -0.15
N THR A 11 -4.26 7.95 -0.84
CA THR A 11 -3.86 6.55 -0.86
C THR A 11 -2.42 6.35 -0.40
N TYR A 12 -2.18 5.30 0.36
CA TYR A 12 -0.84 4.82 0.70
C TYR A 12 -0.46 3.66 -0.22
N LEU A 13 0.77 3.67 -0.72
CA LEU A 13 1.28 2.62 -1.61
C LEU A 13 2.10 1.59 -0.82
N ALA A 14 1.43 0.56 -0.31
CA ALA A 14 2.04 -0.54 0.43
C ALA A 14 2.72 -1.56 -0.49
N GLY A 15 3.85 -2.08 -0.10
CA GLY A 15 4.57 -3.11 -0.85
C GLY A 15 6.01 -3.24 -0.40
N ALA A 16 6.66 -4.36 -0.75
CA ALA A 16 8.01 -4.66 -0.35
C ALA A 16 9.00 -3.55 -0.72
N MET A 17 9.85 -3.19 0.24
CA MET A 17 10.98 -2.29 0.06
C MET A 17 12.28 -3.00 0.41
N ASP A 18 12.29 -3.76 1.49
CA ASP A 18 13.42 -4.61 1.85
C ASP A 18 13.56 -5.78 0.88
N ARG A 19 14.79 -6.12 0.53
CA ARG A 19 15.15 -7.26 -0.35
C ARG A 19 14.63 -7.16 -1.80
N VAL A 20 14.22 -5.99 -2.23
CA VAL A 20 13.89 -5.66 -3.61
C VAL A 20 14.93 -4.69 -4.14
N GLN A 21 15.49 -4.97 -5.32
CA GLN A 21 16.63 -4.23 -5.87
C GLN A 21 16.34 -2.73 -6.01
N ASP A 22 15.14 -2.38 -6.48
CA ASP A 22 14.68 -1.00 -6.68
C ASP A 22 13.90 -0.44 -5.48
N ARG A 23 13.87 -1.14 -4.36
CA ARG A 23 13.05 -0.81 -3.17
C ARG A 23 11.57 -0.64 -3.49
N GLY A 24 11.10 -1.26 -4.57
CA GLY A 24 9.75 -1.15 -5.07
C GLY A 24 9.43 0.22 -5.69
N ALA A 25 10.43 0.96 -6.16
CA ALA A 25 10.26 2.25 -6.81
C ALA A 25 9.50 2.11 -8.14
N THR A 26 9.91 1.17 -8.98
CA THR A 26 9.40 1.02 -10.35
C THR A 26 7.86 0.92 -10.41
N TRP A 27 7.25 0.07 -9.61
CA TRP A 27 5.80 -0.08 -9.65
C TRP A 27 5.06 1.15 -9.11
N ARG A 28 5.62 1.81 -8.07
CA ARG A 28 5.05 3.04 -7.49
C ARG A 28 5.09 4.19 -8.50
N GLU A 29 6.21 4.36 -9.17
CA GLU A 29 6.38 5.36 -10.23
C GLU A 29 5.46 5.08 -11.42
N SER A 30 5.27 3.82 -11.78
CA SER A 30 4.41 3.40 -12.89
C SER A 30 2.92 3.67 -12.65
N ILE A 31 2.43 3.51 -11.41
CA ILE A 31 1.01 3.72 -11.12
C ILE A 31 0.67 5.18 -10.78
N THR A 32 1.62 5.95 -10.27
CA THR A 32 1.38 7.32 -9.80
C THR A 32 0.75 8.23 -10.86
N PRO A 33 1.20 8.27 -12.14
CA PRO A 33 0.56 9.12 -13.16
C PRO A 33 -0.92 8.79 -13.38
N PHE A 34 -1.31 7.53 -13.28
CA PHE A 34 -2.72 7.13 -13.36
C PHE A 34 -3.51 7.65 -12.14
N LEU A 35 -2.97 7.53 -10.93
CA LEU A 35 -3.61 8.02 -9.70
C LEU A 35 -3.75 9.55 -9.74
N ASP A 36 -2.73 10.25 -10.19
CA ASP A 36 -2.74 11.70 -10.39
C ASP A 36 -3.84 12.12 -11.39
N SER A 37 -4.05 11.34 -12.46
CA SER A 37 -5.10 11.61 -13.44
C SER A 37 -6.52 11.51 -12.87
N LEU A 38 -6.69 10.76 -11.77
CA LEU A 38 -7.94 10.67 -10.99
C LEU A 38 -8.01 11.72 -9.87
N GLY A 39 -6.98 12.57 -9.72
CA GLY A 39 -6.88 13.56 -8.66
C GLY A 39 -6.66 12.96 -7.27
N ILE A 40 -6.08 11.77 -7.19
CA ILE A 40 -5.78 11.08 -5.93
C ILE A 40 -4.46 11.60 -5.35
N VAL A 41 -4.42 11.87 -4.06
CA VAL A 41 -3.20 12.24 -3.33
C VAL A 41 -2.46 10.97 -2.93
N VAL A 42 -1.20 10.83 -3.39
CA VAL A 42 -0.40 9.63 -3.18
C VAL A 42 0.57 9.79 -2.01
N PHE A 43 0.52 8.89 -1.04
CA PHE A 43 1.56 8.72 -0.02
C PHE A 43 2.46 7.55 -0.39
N ASN A 44 3.68 7.90 -0.84
CA ASN A 44 4.70 6.93 -1.22
C ASN A 44 5.72 6.81 -0.08
N PRO A 45 5.94 5.61 0.50
CA PRO A 45 6.90 5.42 1.59
C PRO A 45 8.36 5.70 1.19
N ILE A 46 8.68 5.69 -0.10
CA ILE A 46 10.03 6.04 -0.60
C ILE A 46 10.27 7.55 -0.52
N THR A 47 9.25 8.35 -0.82
CA THR A 47 9.31 9.82 -0.84
C THR A 47 8.42 10.40 0.25
N LYS A 48 8.66 9.97 1.49
CA LYS A 48 7.86 10.41 2.64
C LYS A 48 7.83 11.94 2.76
N PRO A 49 6.71 12.52 3.19
CA PRO A 49 6.59 13.98 3.38
C PRO A 49 7.37 14.49 4.59
N THR A 50 8.19 13.66 5.22
CA THR A 50 9.01 13.95 6.39
C THR A 50 10.37 13.31 6.25
N ASN A 51 11.40 13.93 6.81
CA ASN A 51 12.74 13.35 6.90
C ASN A 51 12.85 12.27 8.00
N ILE A 52 11.82 12.10 8.82
CA ILE A 52 11.80 11.09 9.88
C ILE A 52 11.43 9.74 9.29
N GLY A 53 12.22 8.72 9.58
CA GLY A 53 11.95 7.36 9.11
C GLY A 53 12.13 7.17 7.60
N LEU A 54 12.88 8.04 6.93
CA LEU A 54 13.27 7.81 5.53
C LEU A 54 14.13 6.55 5.42
N GLU A 55 13.87 5.81 4.36
CA GLU A 55 14.67 4.64 3.97
C GLU A 55 15.36 4.93 2.64
N ASP A 56 16.63 5.26 2.70
CA ASP A 56 17.51 5.47 1.55
C ASP A 56 18.32 4.21 1.22
N GLU A 57 19.23 4.31 0.26
CA GLU A 57 20.08 3.18 -0.15
C GLU A 57 21.01 2.73 1.00
N ASP A 58 21.45 3.63 1.86
CA ASP A 58 22.33 3.33 2.98
C ASP A 58 21.57 2.60 4.10
N THR A 59 20.27 2.84 4.26
CA THR A 59 19.44 2.25 5.32
C THR A 59 19.48 0.73 5.30
N HIS A 60 19.43 0.10 4.12
CA HIS A 60 19.51 -1.36 4.00
C HIS A 60 20.87 -1.90 4.47
N ALA A 61 21.96 -1.26 4.08
CA ALA A 61 23.31 -1.62 4.49
C ALA A 61 23.46 -1.47 6.01
N VAL A 62 22.94 -0.38 6.59
CA VAL A 62 22.94 -0.15 8.04
C VAL A 62 22.15 -1.24 8.77
N LYS A 63 20.92 -1.57 8.34
CA LYS A 63 20.10 -2.65 8.93
C LYS A 63 20.84 -4.00 8.89
N SER A 64 21.48 -4.33 7.78
CA SER A 64 22.26 -5.57 7.63
C SER A 64 23.48 -5.60 8.55
N LYS A 65 24.22 -4.48 8.66
CA LYS A 65 25.36 -4.34 9.56
C LYS A 65 24.94 -4.49 11.04
N LEU A 66 23.87 -3.83 11.45
CA LEU A 66 23.36 -3.95 12.82
C LEU A 66 22.99 -5.40 13.17
N LYS A 67 22.36 -6.14 12.22
CA LYS A 67 22.06 -7.57 12.41
C LYS A 67 23.32 -8.42 12.55
N SER A 68 24.30 -8.24 11.66
CA SER A 68 25.55 -9.02 11.69
C SER A 68 26.36 -8.79 12.97
N GLN A 69 26.30 -7.58 13.50
CA GLN A 69 26.95 -7.18 14.75
C GLN A 69 26.11 -7.49 16.00
N ARG A 70 24.91 -8.08 15.86
CA ARG A 70 23.95 -8.36 16.95
C ARG A 70 23.55 -7.11 17.75
N ARG A 71 23.57 -5.93 17.13
CA ARG A 71 23.17 -4.64 17.73
C ARG A 71 21.65 -4.47 17.59
N TYR A 72 20.89 -5.38 18.25
CA TYR A 72 19.44 -5.47 18.06
C TYR A 72 18.68 -4.31 18.69
N ASP A 73 19.17 -3.69 19.74
CA ASP A 73 18.51 -2.52 20.37
C ASP A 73 18.52 -1.31 19.44
N GLU A 74 19.62 -1.10 18.74
CA GLU A 74 19.73 0.00 17.77
C GLU A 74 18.86 -0.27 16.53
N LEU A 75 18.87 -1.51 16.02
CA LEU A 75 18.00 -1.92 14.95
C LEU A 75 16.52 -1.76 15.34
N SER A 76 16.16 -2.19 16.55
CA SER A 76 14.79 -2.05 17.07
C SER A 76 14.37 -0.58 17.14
N SER A 77 15.24 0.29 17.65
CA SER A 77 14.97 1.72 17.75
C SER A 77 14.76 2.36 16.36
N MET A 78 15.61 2.02 15.39
CA MET A 78 15.48 2.47 14.00
C MET A 78 14.16 2.00 13.39
N MET A 79 13.86 0.70 13.49
CA MET A 79 12.66 0.12 12.90
C MET A 79 11.37 0.62 13.54
N LYS A 80 11.36 0.95 14.83
CA LYS A 80 10.21 1.59 15.50
C LYS A 80 9.87 2.94 14.88
N ILE A 81 10.89 3.74 14.54
CA ILE A 81 10.68 5.04 13.89
C ILE A 81 10.11 4.84 12.48
N ILE A 82 10.73 4.01 11.65
CA ILE A 82 10.27 3.72 10.27
C ILE A 82 8.82 3.24 10.31
N ARG A 83 8.55 2.19 11.09
CA ARG A 83 7.23 1.61 11.24
C ARG A 83 6.18 2.63 11.72
N SER A 84 6.51 3.49 12.68
CA SER A 84 5.57 4.47 13.20
C SER A 84 5.16 5.50 12.14
N VAL A 85 6.08 5.90 11.27
CA VAL A 85 5.81 6.85 10.18
C VAL A 85 4.95 6.16 9.11
N ASP A 86 5.29 4.93 8.71
CA ASP A 86 4.53 4.21 7.68
C ASP A 86 3.11 3.92 8.12
N LEU A 87 2.91 3.42 9.34
CA LEU A 87 1.57 3.21 9.87
C LEU A 87 0.79 4.53 10.05
N ARG A 88 1.48 5.65 10.35
CA ARG A 88 0.82 6.96 10.37
C ARG A 88 0.34 7.37 8.99
N LEU A 89 1.12 7.10 7.92
CA LEU A 89 0.68 7.35 6.55
C LEU A 89 -0.52 6.47 6.18
N VAL A 90 -0.55 5.22 6.62
CA VAL A 90 -1.76 4.37 6.50
C VAL A 90 -2.93 4.98 7.25
N ASP A 91 -2.73 5.47 8.48
CA ASP A 91 -3.79 6.07 9.30
C ASP A 91 -4.48 7.26 8.62
N ILE A 92 -3.69 8.13 8.00
CA ILE A 92 -4.21 9.35 7.35
C ILE A 92 -4.66 9.14 5.91
N SER A 93 -4.47 7.94 5.36
CA SER A 93 -4.97 7.55 4.05
C SER A 93 -6.45 7.17 4.09
N ASP A 94 -7.16 7.42 3.01
CA ASP A 94 -8.57 7.04 2.88
C ASP A 94 -8.71 5.59 2.41
N PHE A 95 -7.76 5.12 1.60
CA PHE A 95 -7.64 3.73 1.15
C PHE A 95 -6.17 3.35 0.92
N VAL A 96 -5.90 2.07 0.68
CA VAL A 96 -4.53 1.55 0.48
C VAL A 96 -4.47 0.76 -0.83
N ILE A 97 -3.43 1.02 -1.64
CA ILE A 97 -3.07 0.20 -2.79
C ILE A 97 -1.86 -0.63 -2.41
N VAL A 98 -1.93 -1.93 -2.67
CA VAL A 98 -0.90 -2.89 -2.30
C VAL A 98 -0.34 -3.57 -3.52
N ASN A 99 1.00 -3.63 -3.63
CA ASN A 99 1.70 -4.54 -4.52
C ASN A 99 2.25 -5.69 -3.68
N LEU A 100 1.55 -6.82 -3.66
CA LEU A 100 1.92 -7.98 -2.85
C LEU A 100 2.70 -8.98 -3.67
N ASP A 101 3.97 -9.14 -3.32
CA ASP A 101 4.89 -10.12 -3.88
C ASP A 101 5.18 -11.20 -2.82
N LEU A 102 4.80 -12.44 -3.11
CA LEU A 102 4.98 -13.57 -2.19
C LEU A 102 6.41 -14.14 -2.22
N ASP A 103 7.20 -13.82 -3.23
CA ASP A 103 8.61 -14.24 -3.32
C ASP A 103 9.52 -13.37 -2.44
N VAL A 104 8.98 -12.27 -1.92
CA VAL A 104 9.66 -11.38 -0.98
C VAL A 104 8.95 -11.43 0.37
N HIS A 105 9.70 -11.45 1.47
CA HIS A 105 9.10 -11.44 2.81
C HIS A 105 8.23 -10.20 3.03
N PRO A 106 6.89 -10.33 3.06
CA PRO A 106 5.98 -9.19 3.07
C PRO A 106 5.59 -8.74 4.49
N CYS A 107 6.47 -8.89 5.49
CA CYS A 107 6.12 -8.66 6.90
C CYS A 107 5.52 -7.27 7.14
N GLY A 108 6.18 -6.21 6.68
CA GLY A 108 5.67 -4.84 6.81
C GLY A 108 4.39 -4.63 5.99
N THR A 109 4.38 -5.12 4.76
CA THR A 109 3.20 -5.02 3.88
C THR A 109 1.97 -5.70 4.47
N LEU A 110 2.14 -6.89 5.09
CA LEU A 110 1.03 -7.58 5.76
C LEU A 110 0.54 -6.80 6.98
N GLU A 111 1.43 -6.20 7.76
CA GLU A 111 1.02 -5.34 8.87
C GLU A 111 0.22 -4.14 8.37
N GLU A 112 0.65 -3.47 7.32
CA GLU A 112 -0.06 -2.33 6.71
C GLU A 112 -1.45 -2.74 6.21
N ILE A 113 -1.57 -3.90 5.56
CA ILE A 113 -2.85 -4.48 5.13
C ILE A 113 -3.79 -4.70 6.32
N PHE A 114 -3.32 -5.39 7.36
CA PHE A 114 -4.18 -5.71 8.50
C PHE A 114 -4.48 -4.48 9.36
N TRP A 115 -3.56 -3.53 9.43
CA TRP A 115 -3.76 -2.25 10.10
C TRP A 115 -4.86 -1.43 9.42
N ALA A 116 -4.81 -1.31 8.09
CA ALA A 116 -5.84 -0.66 7.30
C ALA A 116 -7.20 -1.39 7.38
N ASN A 117 -7.17 -2.74 7.37
CA ASN A 117 -8.37 -3.56 7.50
C ASN A 117 -9.10 -3.35 8.83
N ARG A 118 -8.38 -3.22 9.95
CA ARG A 118 -8.98 -2.91 11.25
C ARG A 118 -9.70 -1.56 11.27
N GLN A 119 -9.23 -0.61 10.47
CA GLN A 119 -9.85 0.70 10.29
C GLN A 119 -10.95 0.69 9.23
N LYS A 120 -11.30 -0.50 8.68
CA LYS A 120 -12.30 -0.69 7.63
C LYS A 120 -12.01 0.08 6.33
N LYS A 121 -10.77 0.47 6.10
CA LYS A 121 -10.37 1.15 4.86
C LYS A 121 -10.48 0.21 3.66
N PRO A 122 -10.82 0.74 2.47
CA PRO A 122 -10.68 0.00 1.23
C PRO A 122 -9.21 -0.40 1.03
N ILE A 123 -8.98 -1.64 0.62
CA ILE A 123 -7.64 -2.17 0.35
C ILE A 123 -7.70 -2.85 -1.01
N VAL A 124 -6.93 -2.32 -1.96
CA VAL A 124 -6.89 -2.77 -3.35
C VAL A 124 -5.55 -3.44 -3.59
N ILE A 125 -5.54 -4.74 -3.90
CA ILE A 125 -4.32 -5.54 -3.98
C ILE A 125 -4.04 -5.98 -5.42
N HIS A 126 -2.85 -5.64 -5.91
CA HIS A 126 -2.21 -6.32 -7.03
C HIS A 126 -1.36 -7.47 -6.49
N MET A 127 -1.65 -8.69 -6.95
CA MET A 127 -0.87 -9.90 -6.65
C MET A 127 0.14 -10.12 -7.77
N VAL A 128 1.44 -10.07 -7.45
CA VAL A 128 2.50 -10.24 -8.45
C VAL A 128 2.43 -11.61 -9.12
N GLN A 129 2.12 -12.66 -8.34
CA GLN A 129 2.01 -14.04 -8.83
C GLN A 129 0.62 -14.40 -9.40
N GLY A 130 -0.32 -13.45 -9.40
CA GLY A 130 -1.71 -13.69 -9.77
C GLY A 130 -2.61 -13.94 -8.54
N LYS A 131 -3.88 -13.60 -8.68
CA LYS A 131 -4.90 -13.71 -7.62
C LYS A 131 -5.08 -15.14 -7.10
N GLU A 132 -4.91 -16.13 -7.95
CA GLU A 132 -5.00 -17.56 -7.63
C GLU A 132 -3.94 -18.01 -6.61
N HIS A 133 -2.85 -17.27 -6.47
CA HIS A 133 -1.79 -17.52 -5.50
C HIS A 133 -1.95 -16.72 -4.20
N ALA A 134 -3.01 -15.88 -4.09
CA ALA A 134 -3.24 -15.12 -2.88
C ALA A 134 -3.44 -16.06 -1.66
N PRO A 135 -2.82 -15.76 -0.51
CA PRO A 135 -3.01 -16.55 0.70
C PRO A 135 -4.50 -16.64 1.08
N ASP A 136 -4.97 -17.84 1.45
CA ASP A 136 -6.37 -18.10 1.82
C ASP A 136 -6.89 -17.13 2.87
N TRP A 137 -6.04 -16.74 3.81
CA TRP A 137 -6.38 -15.78 4.87
C TRP A 137 -6.83 -14.42 4.34
N LEU A 138 -6.28 -13.98 3.19
CA LEU A 138 -6.69 -12.71 2.59
C LEU A 138 -8.13 -12.74 2.07
N PHE A 139 -8.61 -13.88 1.58
CA PHE A 139 -10.01 -14.02 1.13
C PHE A 139 -11.01 -13.91 2.29
N GLY A 140 -10.58 -14.22 3.51
CA GLY A 140 -11.35 -13.97 4.72
C GLY A 140 -11.24 -12.54 5.26
N THR A 141 -10.28 -11.76 4.76
CA THR A 141 -9.97 -10.41 5.24
C THR A 141 -10.46 -9.34 4.29
N ILE A 142 -10.28 -9.55 2.99
CA ILE A 142 -10.54 -8.57 1.93
C ILE A 142 -11.51 -9.19 0.92
N PRO A 143 -12.52 -8.45 0.43
CA PRO A 143 -13.38 -8.91 -0.64
C PRO A 143 -12.55 -9.30 -1.86
N HIS A 144 -12.79 -10.49 -2.42
CA HIS A 144 -12.00 -10.98 -3.54
C HIS A 144 -12.04 -10.08 -4.78
N GLN A 145 -13.08 -9.24 -4.91
CA GLN A 145 -13.22 -8.24 -5.98
C GLN A 145 -12.20 -7.10 -5.88
N MET A 146 -11.49 -6.98 -4.76
CA MET A 146 -10.43 -5.99 -4.52
C MET A 146 -9.03 -6.61 -4.62
N ILE A 147 -8.92 -7.87 -5.07
CA ILE A 147 -7.67 -8.59 -5.33
C ILE A 147 -7.56 -8.85 -6.82
N PHE A 148 -6.50 -8.40 -7.45
CA PHE A 148 -6.29 -8.39 -8.90
C PHE A 148 -5.01 -9.11 -9.30
N SER A 149 -5.03 -9.76 -10.48
CA SER A 149 -3.87 -10.46 -11.05
C SER A 149 -2.95 -9.53 -11.85
N ASN A 150 -3.43 -8.35 -12.25
CA ASN A 150 -2.66 -7.40 -13.04
C ASN A 150 -3.08 -5.95 -12.77
N TRP A 151 -2.20 -5.01 -13.15
CA TRP A 151 -2.42 -3.59 -12.95
C TRP A 151 -3.56 -3.01 -13.77
N ASP A 152 -3.85 -3.56 -14.94
CA ASP A 152 -4.91 -3.03 -15.80
C ASP A 152 -6.29 -3.31 -15.19
N GLU A 153 -6.50 -4.50 -14.63
CA GLU A 153 -7.72 -4.82 -13.89
C GLU A 153 -7.90 -3.89 -12.69
N LEU A 154 -6.83 -3.66 -11.92
CA LEU A 154 -6.85 -2.75 -10.76
C LEU A 154 -7.17 -1.31 -11.19
N LYS A 155 -6.53 -0.82 -12.24
CA LYS A 155 -6.80 0.53 -12.78
C LYS A 155 -8.24 0.66 -13.29
N ASN A 156 -8.74 -0.35 -13.99
CA ASN A 156 -10.13 -0.37 -14.46
C ASN A 156 -11.12 -0.36 -13.29
N TYR A 157 -10.84 -1.11 -12.22
CA TYR A 157 -11.63 -1.08 -11.00
C TYR A 157 -11.64 0.32 -10.37
N LEU A 158 -10.47 0.97 -10.19
CA LEU A 158 -10.41 2.33 -9.63
C LEU A 158 -11.12 3.36 -10.52
N SER A 159 -11.00 3.24 -11.85
CA SER A 159 -11.72 4.10 -12.80
C SER A 159 -13.24 3.92 -12.66
N HIS A 160 -13.69 2.68 -12.48
CA HIS A 160 -15.11 2.39 -12.24
C HIS A 160 -15.58 3.02 -10.92
N ILE A 161 -14.83 2.84 -9.82
CA ILE A 161 -15.11 3.48 -8.53
C ILE A 161 -15.19 5.01 -8.68
N HIS A 162 -14.25 5.60 -9.41
CA HIS A 162 -14.15 7.05 -9.60
C HIS A 162 -15.40 7.65 -10.27
N THR A 163 -16.00 6.95 -11.22
CA THR A 163 -17.09 7.44 -12.07
C THR A 163 -18.47 6.84 -11.77
N SER A 164 -18.55 5.76 -10.97
CA SER A 164 -19.80 5.02 -10.73
C SER A 164 -20.79 5.81 -9.89
N GLU A 165 -22.06 5.74 -10.29
CA GLU A 165 -23.20 6.23 -9.50
C GLU A 165 -23.63 5.23 -8.42
N ASN A 166 -23.44 3.93 -8.66
CA ASN A 166 -23.94 2.88 -7.78
C ASN A 166 -22.85 2.40 -6.80
N VAL A 167 -23.05 2.72 -5.54
CA VAL A 167 -22.13 2.43 -4.44
C VAL A 167 -22.40 1.07 -3.78
N GLU A 168 -23.49 0.37 -4.11
CA GLU A 168 -23.85 -0.90 -3.47
C GLU A 168 -22.82 -2.01 -3.66
N THR A 169 -22.04 -1.96 -4.73
CA THR A 169 -20.94 -2.91 -4.99
C THR A 169 -19.70 -2.66 -4.13
N HIS A 170 -19.68 -1.59 -3.34
CA HIS A 170 -18.45 -1.10 -2.73
C HIS A 170 -18.57 -0.95 -1.20
N ARG A 171 -18.98 -2.00 -0.53
CA ARG A 171 -19.18 -2.02 0.94
C ARG A 171 -18.01 -1.50 1.78
N ARG A 172 -16.82 -1.32 1.21
CA ARG A 172 -15.66 -0.78 1.90
C ARG A 172 -15.34 0.69 1.58
N TRP A 173 -16.04 1.30 0.63
CA TRP A 173 -15.89 2.71 0.27
C TRP A 173 -16.88 3.56 1.07
N TYR A 174 -16.85 3.45 2.40
CA TYR A 174 -17.83 4.06 3.30
C TYR A 174 -17.92 5.57 3.20
N PHE A 175 -16.82 6.24 2.86
CA PHE A 175 -16.77 7.68 2.74
C PHE A 175 -17.50 8.24 1.50
N PHE A 176 -18.13 7.37 0.71
CA PHE A 176 -19.02 7.79 -0.38
C PHE A 176 -20.50 7.87 0.04
N ASN A 177 -20.83 7.42 1.24
CA ASN A 177 -22.19 7.28 1.70
C ASN A 177 -22.66 8.44 2.60
N ASP A 178 -21.94 9.57 2.63
CA ASP A 178 -22.35 10.79 3.36
C ASP A 178 -23.30 11.68 2.55
#